data_7ecd0f80cf8024e831742b223c5cbc3e
#
_entry.id   7ecd0f80cf8024e831742b223c5cbc3e
#
_cell.length_a   1.000
_cell.length_b   1.000
_cell.length_c   1.000
_cell.angle_alpha   90.00
_cell.angle_beta   90.00
_cell.angle_gamma   90.00
#
_symmetry.space_group_name_H-M   'P 1'
#
loop_
_entity.id
_entity.type
_entity.pdbx_description
1 polymer ?
#
loop_
_entity_poly.entity_id
_entity_poly.type
_entity_poly.pdbx_seq_one_letter_code
_entity_poly.pdbx_strand_id
1 'polypeptide(L)'
;MKAIQDAVRLYLERATGVRAVADRTRVAGEYPLLAVAVREDGTVLVDGGRQAEHTYRVTVTACSDRNRDGNTDLLSALTPCLLRGVPMETAGGSRVLHPLDVRTEGEELTFSLELCVPVPPDDSSGEAATEKMETLNFSV
;
A
#
# COMPACT_ATOMS: atom_id res chain seq x y z
N MET A 1 5.02 -5.67 0.78
CA MET A 1 3.72 -5.25 1.26
C MET A 1 3.77 -4.47 2.57
N LYS A 2 4.55 -4.96 3.50
CA LYS A 2 4.68 -4.23 4.76
C LYS A 2 5.23 -2.82 4.54
N ALA A 3 6.15 -2.66 3.62
CA ALA A 3 6.72 -1.34 3.36
C ALA A 3 5.67 -0.36 2.83
N ILE A 4 4.77 -0.83 1.99
CA ILE A 4 3.68 -0.01 1.49
C ILE A 4 2.75 0.38 2.64
N GLN A 5 2.39 -0.59 3.45
CA GLN A 5 1.50 -0.33 4.58
C GLN A 5 2.11 0.68 5.54
N ASP A 6 3.39 0.54 5.84
CA ASP A 6 4.06 1.46 6.76
C ASP A 6 4.14 2.86 6.15
N ALA A 7 4.42 2.96 4.86
CA ALA A 7 4.52 4.25 4.21
C ALA A 7 3.18 4.97 4.24
N VAL A 8 2.10 4.26 3.96
CA VAL A 8 0.77 4.86 3.99
C VAL A 8 0.40 5.29 5.40
N ARG A 9 0.65 4.40 6.38
CA ARG A 9 0.33 4.75 7.76
C ARG A 9 1.06 6.01 8.22
N LEU A 10 2.36 6.05 7.99
CA LEU A 10 3.15 7.19 8.44
C LEU A 10 2.73 8.47 7.75
N TYR A 11 2.43 8.38 6.46
CA TYR A 11 2.01 9.55 5.73
C TYR A 11 0.69 10.08 6.25
N LEU A 12 -0.27 9.19 6.48
CA LEU A 12 -1.58 9.62 6.97
C LEU A 12 -1.49 10.18 8.38
N GLU A 13 -0.65 9.61 9.23
CA GLU A 13 -0.46 10.16 10.56
C GLU A 13 0.08 11.58 10.50
N ARG A 14 1.06 11.81 9.65
CA ARG A 14 1.63 13.14 9.52
C ARG A 14 0.64 14.12 8.93
N ALA A 15 -0.13 13.68 7.96
CA ALA A 15 -1.02 14.59 7.26
C ALA A 15 -2.23 14.96 8.09
N THR A 16 -2.71 14.05 8.93
CA THR A 16 -3.96 14.27 9.67
C THR A 16 -3.76 14.47 11.15
N GLY A 17 -2.64 14.05 11.70
CA GLY A 17 -2.45 14.04 13.13
C GLY A 17 -3.22 12.95 13.83
N VAL A 18 -3.84 12.04 13.09
CA VAL A 18 -4.60 10.95 13.64
C VAL A 18 -3.76 9.68 13.56
N ARG A 19 -3.79 8.89 14.64
CA ARG A 19 -3.02 7.66 14.67
C ARG A 19 -3.49 6.68 13.60
N ALA A 20 -2.55 6.11 12.87
CA ALA A 20 -2.83 5.12 11.85
C ALA A 20 -2.18 3.81 12.24
N VAL A 21 -2.96 2.74 12.27
CA VAL A 21 -2.49 1.43 12.72
C VAL A 21 -2.69 0.41 11.61
N ALA A 22 -2.03 -0.73 11.76
CA ALA A 22 -2.20 -1.80 10.81
C ALA A 22 -3.61 -2.38 10.94
N ASP A 23 -4.05 -3.03 9.88
CA ASP A 23 -5.36 -3.63 9.85
C ASP A 23 -5.55 -4.55 11.06
N ARG A 24 -6.71 -4.44 11.67
CA ARG A 24 -7.12 -5.27 12.80
C ARG A 24 -6.32 -5.05 14.07
N THR A 25 -5.39 -4.14 14.05
CA THR A 25 -4.65 -3.80 15.26
C THR A 25 -5.30 -2.59 15.85
N ARG A 26 -6.28 -2.79 16.70
CA ARG A 26 -6.95 -1.68 17.34
C ARG A 26 -6.63 -1.67 18.81
N VAL A 27 -6.37 -0.49 19.31
CA VAL A 27 -6.10 -0.31 20.72
C VAL A 27 -7.34 0.33 21.32
N ALA A 28 -7.95 -0.34 22.24
CA ALA A 28 -9.19 0.14 22.83
C ALA A 28 -8.95 1.48 23.51
N GLY A 29 -9.87 2.39 23.29
CA GLY A 29 -9.80 3.70 23.94
C GLY A 29 -8.94 4.71 23.20
N GLU A 30 -8.30 4.32 22.11
CA GLU A 30 -7.49 5.27 21.35
C GLU A 30 -8.22 5.70 20.11
N TYR A 31 -9.08 6.68 20.26
CA TYR A 31 -9.84 7.21 19.13
C TYR A 31 -9.60 8.70 19.02
N PRO A 32 -9.71 9.24 17.81
CA PRO A 32 -9.94 8.53 16.55
C PRO A 32 -8.69 7.85 16.06
N LEU A 33 -8.87 6.87 15.20
CA LEU A 33 -7.73 6.23 14.56
C LEU A 33 -8.12 5.75 13.17
N LEU A 34 -7.09 5.48 12.38
CA LEU A 34 -7.26 4.96 11.02
C LEU A 34 -6.66 3.57 11.00
N ALA A 35 -7.39 2.61 10.45
CA ALA A 35 -6.86 1.27 10.25
C ALA A 35 -6.53 1.11 8.77
N VAL A 36 -5.30 0.73 8.47
CA VAL A 36 -4.81 0.65 7.10
C VAL A 36 -4.55 -0.80 6.75
N ALA A 37 -5.23 -1.29 5.73
CA ALA A 37 -5.04 -2.64 5.23
C ALA A 37 -4.52 -2.56 3.81
N VAL A 38 -3.53 -3.38 3.49
CA VAL A 38 -2.93 -3.40 2.16
C VAL A 38 -2.90 -4.83 1.67
N ARG A 39 -3.28 -5.03 0.42
CA ARG A 39 -3.14 -6.35 -0.20
C ARG A 39 -2.55 -6.16 -1.59
N GLU A 40 -1.83 -7.15 -2.04
CA GLU A 40 -1.31 -7.13 -3.40
C GLU A 40 -2.43 -7.52 -4.35
N ASP A 41 -2.62 -6.70 -5.38
CA ASP A 41 -3.74 -6.88 -6.28
C ASP A 41 -3.30 -7.39 -7.64
N GLY A 42 -2.02 -7.39 -7.93
CA GLY A 42 -1.52 -7.91 -9.18
C GLY A 42 -0.07 -7.55 -9.40
N THR A 43 0.58 -8.28 -10.28
CA THR A 43 1.96 -8.02 -10.65
C THR A 43 2.08 -8.26 -12.16
N VAL A 44 2.69 -7.31 -12.84
CA VAL A 44 2.91 -7.41 -14.27
C VAL A 44 4.38 -7.17 -14.55
N LEU A 45 4.97 -8.03 -15.37
CA LEU A 45 6.34 -7.81 -15.79
C LEU A 45 6.35 -6.82 -16.94
N VAL A 46 7.25 -5.86 -16.86
CA VAL A 46 7.38 -4.86 -17.90
C VAL A 46 8.84 -4.73 -18.28
N ASP A 47 9.12 -3.96 -19.32
CA ASP A 47 10.48 -3.73 -19.78
C ASP A 47 11.21 -5.05 -20.08
N GLY A 48 10.54 -5.94 -20.80
CA GLY A 48 11.16 -7.21 -21.16
C GLY A 48 11.45 -8.11 -19.98
N GLY A 49 10.69 -7.97 -18.93
CA GLY A 49 10.88 -8.79 -17.74
C GLY A 49 11.91 -8.25 -16.76
N ARG A 50 12.49 -7.10 -17.05
CA ARG A 50 13.50 -6.53 -16.17
C ARG A 50 12.90 -5.83 -14.96
N GLN A 51 11.64 -5.47 -15.06
CA GLN A 51 10.95 -4.78 -13.98
C GLN A 51 9.62 -5.43 -13.72
N ALA A 52 9.18 -5.33 -12.49
CA ALA A 52 7.86 -5.83 -12.10
C ALA A 52 7.07 -4.66 -11.57
N GLU A 53 5.86 -4.52 -12.10
CA GLU A 53 4.94 -3.48 -11.64
C GLU A 53 3.94 -4.14 -10.73
N HIS A 54 3.97 -3.77 -9.47
CA HIS A 54 3.07 -4.31 -8.46
C HIS A 54 1.95 -3.33 -8.21
N THR A 55 0.74 -3.83 -8.15
CA THR A 55 -0.43 -3.02 -7.80
C THR A 55 -0.91 -3.45 -6.44
N TYR A 56 -1.12 -2.48 -5.57
CA TYR A 56 -1.59 -2.73 -4.22
C TYR A 56 -2.91 -2.03 -4.00
N ARG A 57 -3.82 -2.72 -3.33
CA ARG A 57 -5.09 -2.14 -2.96
C ARG A 57 -5.03 -1.77 -1.49
N VAL A 58 -5.31 -0.51 -1.20
CA VAL A 58 -5.23 0.00 0.16
C VAL A 58 -6.64 0.35 0.62
N THR A 59 -6.99 -0.11 1.81
CA THR A 59 -8.27 0.21 2.43
C THR A 59 -8.00 0.91 3.75
N VAL A 60 -8.55 2.08 3.91
CA VAL A 60 -8.42 2.86 5.14
C VAL A 60 -9.78 2.92 5.78
N THR A 61 -9.88 2.43 7.00
CA THR A 61 -11.12 2.45 7.76
C THR A 61 -10.98 3.46 8.88
N ALA A 62 -11.94 4.37 8.96
CA ALA A 62 -11.95 5.36 10.04
C ALA A 62 -12.66 4.78 11.24
N CYS A 63 -12.03 4.91 12.40
CA CYS A 63 -12.62 4.44 13.65
C CYS A 63 -12.63 5.61 14.62
N SER A 64 -13.79 5.91 15.19
CA SER A 64 -13.88 6.94 16.21
C SER A 64 -14.89 6.49 17.23
N ASP A 65 -14.85 7.14 18.39
CA ASP A 65 -15.84 6.90 19.41
C ASP A 65 -17.11 7.67 19.14
N ARG A 66 -17.14 8.38 18.02
CA ARG A 66 -18.32 9.15 17.62
C ARG A 66 -19.13 8.35 16.63
N ASN A 67 -20.17 8.98 16.15
CA ASN A 67 -21.05 8.32 15.21
C ASN A 67 -20.43 8.26 13.82
N ARG A 68 -21.20 7.74 12.89
CA ARG A 68 -20.75 7.57 11.51
C ARG A 68 -20.29 8.88 10.87
N ASP A 69 -20.92 9.98 11.24
CA ASP A 69 -20.57 11.28 10.62
C ASP A 69 -19.15 11.66 10.93
N GLY A 70 -18.69 11.41 12.15
CA GLY A 70 -17.31 11.69 12.49
C GLY A 70 -16.32 10.88 11.68
N ASN A 71 -16.65 9.62 11.42
CA ASN A 71 -15.79 8.75 10.60
C ASN A 71 -15.79 9.23 9.16
N THR A 72 -16.94 9.61 8.65
CA THR A 72 -17.02 10.12 7.28
C THR A 72 -16.23 11.41 7.10
N ASP A 73 -16.33 12.29 8.09
CA ASP A 73 -15.57 13.54 8.03
C ASP A 73 -14.07 13.27 8.04
N LEU A 74 -13.64 12.33 8.85
CA LEU A 74 -12.22 11.98 8.91
C LEU A 74 -11.74 11.45 7.56
N LEU A 75 -12.52 10.58 6.92
CA LEU A 75 -12.16 10.06 5.61
C LEU A 75 -12.14 11.16 4.56
N SER A 76 -13.08 12.08 4.62
CA SER A 76 -13.13 13.17 3.66
C SER A 76 -11.87 14.03 3.72
N ALA A 77 -11.29 14.15 4.91
CA ALA A 77 -10.08 14.93 5.07
C ALA A 77 -8.87 14.25 4.43
N LEU A 78 -8.94 12.95 4.17
CA LEU A 78 -7.81 12.22 3.59
C LEU A 78 -7.66 12.45 2.11
N THR A 79 -8.75 12.71 1.41
CA THR A 79 -8.71 12.83 -0.04
C THR A 79 -7.71 13.88 -0.52
N PRO A 80 -7.72 15.11 -0.01
CA PRO A 80 -6.72 16.08 -0.44
C PRO A 80 -5.29 15.63 -0.12
N CYS A 81 -5.11 14.92 0.98
CA CYS A 81 -3.78 14.42 1.32
C CYS A 81 -3.31 13.40 0.30
N LEU A 82 -4.20 12.51 -0.11
CA LEU A 82 -3.84 11.48 -1.07
C LEU A 82 -3.55 12.05 -2.44
N LEU A 83 -4.17 13.15 -2.80
CA LEU A 83 -3.93 13.77 -4.09
C LEU A 83 -2.50 14.29 -4.21
N ARG A 84 -1.83 14.54 -3.10
CA ARG A 84 -0.45 14.98 -3.13
C ARG A 84 0.53 13.83 -3.33
N GLY A 85 0.06 12.61 -3.20
CA GLY A 85 0.92 11.46 -3.33
C GLY A 85 1.48 10.99 -2.01
N VAL A 86 1.82 9.71 -1.95
CA VAL A 86 2.34 9.08 -0.73
C VAL A 86 3.84 8.91 -0.90
N PRO A 87 4.65 9.56 -0.08
CA PRO A 87 6.10 9.40 -0.19
C PRO A 87 6.51 8.04 0.38
N MET A 88 7.49 7.44 -0.26
CA MET A 88 7.98 6.13 0.15
C MET A 88 9.48 6.04 -0.11
N GLU A 89 10.19 5.47 0.86
CA GLU A 89 11.60 5.19 0.68
C GLU A 89 11.76 3.81 0.08
N THR A 90 12.56 3.72 -0.95
CA THR A 90 12.85 2.44 -1.58
C THR A 90 14.35 2.28 -1.67
N ALA A 91 14.79 1.08 -2.07
CA ALA A 91 16.21 0.83 -2.25
C ALA A 91 16.81 1.76 -3.30
N GLY A 92 16.02 2.23 -4.24
CA GLY A 92 16.48 3.13 -5.27
C GLY A 92 16.32 4.60 -4.93
N GLY A 93 15.94 4.93 -3.68
CA GLY A 93 15.74 6.30 -3.27
C GLY A 93 14.31 6.59 -2.92
N SER A 94 14.01 7.86 -2.71
CA SER A 94 12.67 8.28 -2.35
C SER A 94 11.78 8.34 -3.58
N ARG A 95 10.55 7.93 -3.43
CA ARG A 95 9.56 8.02 -4.49
C ARG A 95 8.26 8.54 -3.93
N VAL A 96 7.43 9.09 -4.82
CA VAL A 96 6.09 9.51 -4.47
C VAL A 96 5.13 8.66 -5.28
N LEU A 97 4.28 7.92 -4.59
CA LEU A 97 3.30 7.06 -5.22
C LEU A 97 1.97 7.79 -5.26
N HIS A 98 1.39 7.89 -6.44
CA HIS A 98 0.14 8.62 -6.61
C HIS A 98 -1.03 7.65 -6.57
N PRO A 99 -1.95 7.82 -5.62
CA PRO A 99 -3.10 6.94 -5.53
C PRO A 99 -3.97 7.00 -6.77
N LEU A 100 -4.47 5.85 -7.16
CA LEU A 100 -5.36 5.71 -8.29
C LEU A 100 -6.69 5.20 -7.78
N ASP A 101 -7.76 5.60 -8.48
CA ASP A 101 -9.08 5.06 -8.20
C ASP A 101 -9.48 5.23 -6.73
N VAL A 102 -9.38 6.46 -6.26
CA VAL A 102 -9.72 6.77 -4.88
C VAL A 102 -11.24 6.78 -4.73
N ARG A 103 -11.75 5.98 -3.82
CA ARG A 103 -13.19 5.87 -3.59
C ARG A 103 -13.49 5.87 -2.11
N THR A 104 -14.60 6.49 -1.76
CA THR A 104 -15.09 6.45 -0.39
C THR A 104 -16.42 5.72 -0.39
N GLU A 105 -16.56 4.75 0.49
CA GLU A 105 -17.75 3.96 0.57
C GLU A 105 -18.03 3.68 2.03
N GLY A 106 -19.08 4.27 2.57
CA GLY A 106 -19.39 4.12 3.98
C GLY A 106 -18.29 4.71 4.83
N GLU A 107 -17.72 3.88 5.70
CA GLU A 107 -16.65 4.32 6.60
C GLU A 107 -15.30 3.84 6.12
N GLU A 108 -15.18 3.53 4.84
CA GLU A 108 -13.94 3.08 4.25
C GLU A 108 -13.56 3.93 3.06
N LEU A 109 -12.27 4.10 2.89
CA LEU A 109 -11.71 4.76 1.72
C LEU A 109 -10.73 3.79 1.09
N THR A 110 -10.85 3.56 -0.21
CA THR A 110 -9.96 2.64 -0.91
C THR A 110 -9.26 3.35 -2.06
N PHE A 111 -8.06 2.90 -2.34
CA PHE A 111 -7.32 3.39 -3.49
C PHE A 111 -6.26 2.36 -3.87
N SER A 112 -5.69 2.53 -5.05
CA SER A 112 -4.63 1.64 -5.53
C SER A 112 -3.32 2.41 -5.61
N LEU A 113 -2.23 1.70 -5.34
CA LEU A 113 -0.89 2.22 -5.53
C LEU A 113 -0.13 1.26 -6.43
N GLU A 114 0.69 1.83 -7.31
CA GLU A 114 1.52 1.04 -8.20
C GLU A 114 2.97 1.32 -7.89
N LEU A 115 3.76 0.27 -7.82
CA LEU A 115 5.19 0.40 -7.56
C LEU A 115 5.94 -0.49 -8.52
N CYS A 116 6.85 0.12 -9.28
CA CYS A 116 7.66 -0.61 -10.23
C CYS A 116 9.03 -0.83 -9.62
N VAL A 117 9.47 -2.07 -9.56
CA VAL A 117 10.76 -2.41 -8.98
C VAL A 117 11.54 -3.29 -9.94
N PRO A 118 12.87 -3.21 -9.92
CA PRO A 118 13.67 -4.07 -10.76
C PRO A 118 13.53 -5.52 -10.34
N VAL A 119 13.49 -6.39 -11.32
CA VAL A 119 13.53 -7.82 -11.06
C VAL A 119 14.98 -8.19 -10.86
N PRO A 120 15.33 -8.86 -9.77
CA PRO A 120 16.72 -9.21 -9.55
C PRO A 120 17.23 -10.11 -10.65
N PRO A 121 18.48 -9.97 -11.04
CA PRO A 121 19.04 -10.86 -12.04
C PRO A 121 19.06 -12.28 -11.51
N ASP A 122 18.87 -13.18 -12.45
CA ASP A 122 18.75 -14.57 -12.10
C ASP A 122 20.10 -15.29 -12.17
N ASP A 123 21.16 -14.55 -12.20
CA ASP A 123 22.45 -15.16 -12.41
C ASP A 123 22.98 -15.81 -11.16
N SER A 124 22.76 -15.16 -10.07
CA SER A 124 23.29 -15.65 -8.84
C SER A 124 22.70 -16.98 -8.56
N SER A 125 21.45 -16.99 -8.75
CA SER A 125 20.77 -18.19 -8.57
C SER A 125 20.86 -18.94 -9.85
N GLY A 126 21.59 -18.44 -10.78
CA GLY A 126 21.59 -19.02 -12.07
C GLY A 126 21.80 -20.49 -12.02
N GLU A 127 22.82 -20.92 -11.34
CA GLU A 127 23.02 -22.32 -11.32
C GLU A 127 22.04 -22.98 -10.42
N ALA A 128 21.89 -22.52 -9.27
CA ALA A 128 20.96 -23.15 -8.35
C ALA A 128 19.56 -22.92 -8.78
N ALA A 129 19.25 -21.76 -9.19
CA ALA A 129 17.90 -21.47 -9.56
C ALA A 129 17.52 -22.08 -10.87
N THR A 130 18.47 -22.45 -11.63
CA THR A 130 18.18 -22.94 -12.95
C THR A 130 17.31 -24.15 -12.88
N GLU A 131 17.65 -25.11 -12.10
CA GLU A 131 16.80 -26.24 -12.10
C GLU A 131 15.53 -25.95 -11.40
N LYS A 132 15.52 -25.03 -10.46
CA LYS A 132 14.23 -24.71 -9.94
C LYS A 132 13.38 -24.07 -10.95
N MET A 133 13.97 -23.29 -11.80
CA MET A 133 13.19 -22.62 -12.78
C MET A 133 12.49 -23.54 -13.66
N GLU A 134 13.13 -24.54 -14.12
CA GLU A 134 12.39 -25.36 -14.98
C GLU A 134 11.46 -26.19 -14.24
N THR A 135 11.58 -26.27 -12.98
CA THR A 135 10.53 -26.97 -12.31
C THR A 135 9.37 -26.09 -12.19
N LEU A 136 9.58 -24.94 -12.16
CA LEU A 136 8.46 -24.15 -12.02
C LEU A 136 8.17 -23.35 -13.13
N ASN A 137 8.66 -23.24 -13.61
CA ASN A 137 8.37 -22.53 -14.41
C ASN A 137 7.95 -22.66 -15.16
N PHE A 138 7.85 -23.03 -15.11
CA PHE A 138 7.40 -23.09 -15.64
C PHE A 138 6.58 -23.05 -15.39
N SER A 139 6.37 -23.25 -14.97
CA SER A 139 5.49 -23.11 -14.70
C SER A 139 5.12 -22.24 -14.91
N VAL A 140 5.29 -22.14 -15.12
CA VAL A 140 4.80 -21.45 -15.48
C VAL A 140 4.47 -21.37 -16.14
#